data_287bfde61701aed765e3fc636326d5df
#
_entry.id   287bfde61701aed765e3fc636326d5df
#
_cell.length_a   1.000
_cell.length_b   1.000
_cell.length_c   1.000
_cell.angle_alpha   90.00
_cell.angle_beta   90.00
_cell.angle_gamma   90.00
#
_symmetry.space_group_name_H-M   'P 1'
#
loop_
_entity.id
_entity.type
_entity.pdbx_description
1 polymer ?
#
loop_
_entity_poly.entity_id
_entity_poly.type
_entity_poly.pdbx_seq_one_letter_code
_entity_poly.pdbx_strand_id
1 'polypeptide(L)'
;MSPTKSERHLRHRVFEVDFLRGFDIFLMVLLHGCCAFEAIGPGLVIVPPGNANLPWVQKSVDFASSVFATIDYGNLWILEFFFSSLFMFLCGISCSFSHNNYERGVKLGFVALAMTLLLEFGDYAFHLDVHIYLGILHSLAIGILLYTLIDHFFPSYWVDYGIGIVFAIADIITVYFVYKGGDFIGMPTADLPREWYKLVIGSARYGDDYFSPINTCAFLFLGATVGKTLYKNKESVLPAEMPTKWAAPILWCGSNSLLLYVFHMPFFYLLLALILLPFGYHLAL
;
A
#
# COMPACT_ATOMS: atom_id res chain seq x y z
N MET A 1 -18.12 37.36 -0.11
CA MET A 1 -16.68 37.04 -0.27
C MET A 1 -16.57 35.90 -1.26
N SER A 2 -15.90 36.07 -2.38
CA SER A 2 -15.67 34.98 -3.33
C SER A 2 -14.67 33.96 -2.72
N PRO A 3 -14.93 32.66 -2.80
CA PRO A 3 -14.04 31.67 -2.23
C PRO A 3 -12.67 31.73 -2.85
N THR A 4 -11.62 31.60 -2.04
CA THR A 4 -10.21 31.59 -2.49
C THR A 4 -9.97 30.39 -3.43
N LYS A 5 -8.89 30.43 -4.24
CA LYS A 5 -8.53 29.36 -5.17
C LYS A 5 -8.35 28.01 -4.42
N SER A 6 -7.87 28.08 -3.18
CA SER A 6 -7.75 26.92 -2.25
C SER A 6 -9.12 26.37 -1.83
N GLU A 7 -10.07 27.24 -1.47
CA GLU A 7 -11.43 26.82 -1.08
C GLU A 7 -12.23 26.25 -2.24
N ARG A 8 -11.97 26.70 -3.48
CA ARG A 8 -12.57 26.12 -4.69
C ARG A 8 -12.03 24.72 -4.99
N HIS A 9 -10.77 24.46 -4.74
CA HIS A 9 -10.17 23.13 -4.92
C HIS A 9 -10.69 22.12 -3.88
N LEU A 10 -11.04 22.57 -2.66
CA LEU A 10 -11.58 21.72 -1.61
C LEU A 10 -13.07 21.36 -1.84
N ARG A 11 -13.84 22.18 -2.53
CA ARG A 11 -15.26 21.95 -2.81
C ARG A 11 -15.57 20.78 -3.77
N HIS A 12 -14.59 20.27 -4.50
CA HIS A 12 -14.75 19.15 -5.43
C HIS A 12 -14.16 17.83 -4.93
N ARG A 13 -13.73 17.77 -3.66
CA ARG A 13 -13.18 16.57 -3.04
C ARG A 13 -14.15 16.01 -2.00
N VAL A 14 -14.29 14.69 -2.00
CA VAL A 14 -15.07 13.98 -0.99
C VAL A 14 -14.21 13.84 0.26
N PHE A 15 -14.55 14.62 1.30
CA PHE A 15 -13.74 14.74 2.52
C PHE A 15 -13.42 13.39 3.15
N GLU A 16 -14.44 12.54 3.36
CA GLU A 16 -14.28 11.25 4.00
C GLU A 16 -13.36 10.30 3.21
N VAL A 17 -13.40 10.34 1.88
CA VAL A 17 -12.53 9.49 1.04
C VAL A 17 -11.06 9.95 1.15
N ASP A 18 -10.82 11.26 1.09
CA ASP A 18 -9.46 11.79 1.23
C ASP A 18 -8.93 11.63 2.66
N PHE A 19 -9.79 11.79 3.68
CA PHE A 19 -9.43 11.58 5.07
C PHE A 19 -9.10 10.11 5.37
N LEU A 20 -9.96 9.18 4.98
CA LEU A 20 -9.71 7.75 5.20
C LEU A 20 -8.46 7.28 4.47
N ARG A 21 -8.23 7.73 3.23
CA ARG A 21 -6.99 7.41 2.50
C ARG A 21 -5.75 7.98 3.19
N GLY A 22 -5.86 9.22 3.71
CA GLY A 22 -4.76 9.84 4.43
C GLY A 22 -4.46 9.17 5.76
N PHE A 23 -5.49 8.76 6.47
CA PHE A 23 -5.36 8.01 7.71
C PHE A 23 -4.71 6.63 7.48
N ASP A 24 -5.14 5.94 6.45
CA ASP A 24 -4.62 4.63 6.04
C ASP A 24 -3.12 4.72 5.68
N ILE A 25 -2.75 5.64 4.80
CA ILE A 25 -1.33 5.90 4.46
C ILE A 25 -0.51 6.31 5.69
N PHE A 26 -1.07 7.10 6.59
CA PHE A 26 -0.39 7.50 7.81
C PHE A 26 -0.08 6.29 8.72
N LEU A 27 -1.05 5.40 8.89
CA LEU A 27 -0.84 4.16 9.66
C LEU A 27 0.17 3.23 8.99
N MET A 28 0.10 3.08 7.67
CA MET A 28 1.07 2.31 6.89
C MET A 28 2.49 2.87 7.09
N VAL A 29 2.68 4.18 6.97
CA VAL A 29 3.98 4.82 7.19
C VAL A 29 4.50 4.59 8.61
N LEU A 30 3.63 4.64 9.62
CA LEU A 30 4.03 4.35 11.01
C LEU A 30 4.48 2.90 11.18
N LEU A 31 3.75 1.94 10.61
CA LEU A 31 4.08 0.52 10.68
C LEU A 31 5.42 0.24 10.00
N HIS A 32 5.60 0.75 8.78
CA HIS A 32 6.86 0.60 8.06
C HIS A 32 8.03 1.37 8.70
N GLY A 33 7.74 2.42 9.48
CA GLY A 33 8.72 3.05 10.35
C GLY A 33 9.25 2.09 11.42
N CYS A 34 8.40 1.21 11.96
CA CYS A 34 8.84 0.13 12.85
C CYS A 34 9.67 -0.92 12.09
N CYS A 35 9.21 -1.34 10.89
CA CYS A 35 9.94 -2.27 10.05
C CYS A 35 11.36 -1.77 9.73
N ALA A 36 11.54 -0.48 9.50
CA ALA A 36 12.85 0.10 9.16
C ALA A 36 13.93 -0.13 10.26
N PHE A 37 13.54 -0.36 11.51
CA PHE A 37 14.50 -0.73 12.57
C PHE A 37 15.13 -2.11 12.36
N GLU A 38 14.51 -3.00 11.61
CA GLU A 38 15.05 -4.33 11.29
C GLU A 38 16.30 -4.24 10.41
N ALA A 39 16.54 -3.09 9.78
CA ALA A 39 17.76 -2.82 9.01
C ALA A 39 18.98 -2.46 9.88
N ILE A 40 18.85 -2.42 11.22
CA ILE A 40 19.93 -2.02 12.16
C ILE A 40 20.55 -3.26 12.79
N GLY A 41 21.79 -3.58 12.45
CA GLY A 41 22.52 -4.70 13.06
C GLY A 41 23.77 -5.11 12.30
N PRO A 42 24.55 -6.03 12.88
CA PRO A 42 25.73 -6.58 12.21
C PRO A 42 25.33 -7.31 10.90
N GLY A 43 25.95 -6.90 9.79
CA GLY A 43 25.66 -7.47 8.48
C GLY A 43 24.35 -7.01 7.83
N LEU A 44 23.68 -6.00 8.40
CA LEU A 44 22.47 -5.36 7.86
C LEU A 44 22.82 -4.01 7.22
N VAL A 45 21.79 -3.27 6.79
CA VAL A 45 21.96 -1.99 6.08
C VAL A 45 22.64 -0.91 6.93
N ILE A 46 22.29 -0.86 8.23
CA ILE A 46 22.87 0.08 9.21
C ILE A 46 23.70 -0.72 10.21
N VAL A 47 25.00 -0.64 10.08
CA VAL A 47 25.96 -1.48 10.80
C VAL A 47 26.48 -0.76 12.05
N PRO A 48 26.47 -1.41 13.23
CA PRO A 48 27.03 -0.85 14.46
C PRO A 48 28.56 -0.76 14.44
N PRO A 49 29.18 0.07 15.30
CA PRO A 49 30.63 0.23 15.38
C PRO A 49 31.40 -1.00 15.92
N GLY A 50 30.70 -2.10 16.13
CA GLY A 50 31.25 -3.37 16.59
C GLY A 50 30.33 -4.52 16.21
N ASN A 51 30.44 -5.66 16.89
CA ASN A 51 29.63 -6.85 16.56
C ASN A 51 28.23 -6.84 17.23
N ALA A 52 27.82 -5.74 17.87
CA ALA A 52 26.52 -5.64 18.55
C ALA A 52 26.05 -4.19 18.58
N ASN A 53 24.74 -4.01 18.60
CA ASN A 53 24.12 -2.72 18.78
C ASN A 53 24.38 -2.15 20.20
N LEU A 54 24.39 -0.83 20.31
CA LEU A 54 24.34 -0.17 21.62
C LEU A 54 23.06 -0.58 22.37
N PRO A 55 23.10 -0.70 23.73
CA PRO A 55 21.97 -1.23 24.50
C PRO A 55 20.62 -0.51 24.26
N TRP A 56 20.65 0.81 24.10
CA TRP A 56 19.46 1.59 23.85
C TRP A 56 18.93 1.42 22.40
N VAL A 57 19.83 1.26 21.43
CA VAL A 57 19.47 0.96 20.03
C VAL A 57 18.85 -0.42 19.97
N GLN A 58 19.48 -1.42 20.61
CA GLN A 58 18.92 -2.79 20.62
C GLN A 58 17.53 -2.83 21.22
N LYS A 59 17.28 -2.13 22.33
CA LYS A 59 15.93 -2.03 22.91
C LYS A 59 14.91 -1.39 21.95
N SER A 60 15.35 -0.40 21.17
CA SER A 60 14.49 0.25 20.17
C SER A 60 14.18 -0.69 19.00
N VAL A 61 15.18 -1.44 18.55
CA VAL A 61 15.00 -2.50 17.53
C VAL A 61 14.04 -3.56 18.04
N ASP A 62 14.28 -4.12 19.23
CA ASP A 62 13.44 -5.17 19.82
C ASP A 62 11.98 -4.72 19.96
N PHE A 63 11.76 -3.49 20.44
CA PHE A 63 10.42 -2.91 20.55
C PHE A 63 9.75 -2.73 19.18
N ALA A 64 10.44 -2.11 18.23
CA ALA A 64 9.89 -1.82 16.91
C ALA A 64 9.59 -3.11 16.12
N SER A 65 10.52 -4.09 16.15
CA SER A 65 10.30 -5.40 15.53
C SER A 65 9.16 -6.18 16.20
N SER A 66 9.01 -6.07 17.51
CA SER A 66 7.86 -6.68 18.23
C SER A 66 6.52 -6.08 17.78
N VAL A 67 6.45 -4.76 17.63
CA VAL A 67 5.23 -4.07 17.13
C VAL A 67 4.94 -4.50 15.70
N PHE A 68 5.93 -4.45 14.82
CA PHE A 68 5.80 -4.83 13.43
C PHE A 68 5.34 -6.29 13.31
N ALA A 69 6.06 -7.22 13.94
CA ALA A 69 5.72 -8.63 13.90
C ALA A 69 4.33 -8.96 14.45
N THR A 70 3.85 -8.22 15.46
CA THR A 70 2.51 -8.42 16.03
C THR A 70 1.41 -8.05 15.04
N ILE A 71 1.63 -7.00 14.25
CA ILE A 71 0.64 -6.49 13.27
C ILE A 71 0.76 -7.25 11.96
N ASP A 72 1.97 -7.45 11.44
CA ASP A 72 2.19 -8.02 10.11
C ASP A 72 2.02 -9.55 10.11
N TYR A 73 2.63 -10.25 11.05
CA TYR A 73 2.64 -11.72 11.10
C TYR A 73 1.93 -12.31 12.31
N GLY A 74 1.52 -11.49 13.28
CA GLY A 74 1.01 -11.93 14.57
C GLY A 74 -0.51 -11.92 14.66
N ASN A 75 -1.00 -11.75 15.90
CA ASN A 75 -2.43 -11.81 16.21
C ASN A 75 -3.25 -10.66 15.62
N LEU A 76 -2.61 -9.60 15.14
CA LEU A 76 -3.25 -8.40 14.58
C LEU A 76 -3.13 -8.29 13.06
N TRP A 77 -2.68 -9.34 12.35
CA TRP A 77 -2.59 -9.38 10.89
C TRP A 77 -3.87 -8.93 10.17
N ILE A 78 -5.03 -9.13 10.82
CA ILE A 78 -6.32 -8.70 10.29
C ILE A 78 -6.42 -7.18 10.13
N LEU A 79 -5.66 -6.41 10.92
CA LEU A 79 -5.62 -4.94 10.80
C LEU A 79 -4.89 -4.54 9.52
N GLU A 80 -3.76 -5.18 9.22
CA GLU A 80 -3.02 -4.95 7.99
C GLU A 80 -3.87 -5.29 6.76
N PHE A 81 -4.50 -6.46 6.77
CA PHE A 81 -5.43 -6.87 5.72
C PHE A 81 -6.59 -5.89 5.57
N PHE A 82 -7.18 -5.41 6.67
CA PHE A 82 -8.27 -4.46 6.65
C PHE A 82 -7.84 -3.11 6.04
N PHE A 83 -6.71 -2.55 6.47
CA PHE A 83 -6.24 -1.26 5.97
C PHE A 83 -5.77 -1.34 4.52
N SER A 84 -5.05 -2.38 4.13
CA SER A 84 -4.67 -2.56 2.72
C SER A 84 -5.89 -2.71 1.81
N SER A 85 -6.89 -3.49 2.23
CA SER A 85 -8.16 -3.65 1.51
C SER A 85 -8.96 -2.34 1.45
N LEU A 86 -8.97 -1.56 2.54
CA LEU A 86 -9.58 -0.23 2.59
C LEU A 86 -8.91 0.72 1.58
N PHE A 87 -7.59 0.71 1.49
CA PHE A 87 -6.86 1.52 0.51
C PHE A 87 -7.27 1.19 -0.92
N MET A 88 -7.34 -0.10 -1.27
CA MET A 88 -7.80 -0.56 -2.58
C MET A 88 -9.23 -0.15 -2.87
N PHE A 89 -10.13 -0.29 -1.89
CA PHE A 89 -11.51 0.12 -1.97
C PHE A 89 -11.66 1.64 -2.21
N LEU A 90 -10.92 2.47 -1.46
CA LEU A 90 -10.89 3.92 -1.64
C LEU A 90 -10.32 4.33 -3.00
N CYS A 91 -9.36 3.57 -3.53
CA CYS A 91 -8.88 3.74 -4.91
C CYS A 91 -9.99 3.46 -5.91
N GLY A 92 -10.82 2.45 -5.68
CA GLY A 92 -12.00 2.13 -6.50
C GLY A 92 -13.04 3.26 -6.49
N ILE A 93 -13.38 3.81 -5.31
CA ILE A 93 -14.24 5.00 -5.22
C ILE A 93 -13.67 6.13 -6.08
N SER A 94 -12.36 6.36 -5.99
CA SER A 94 -11.70 7.44 -6.74
C SER A 94 -11.68 7.20 -8.25
N CYS A 95 -11.70 5.94 -8.70
CA CYS A 95 -11.82 5.60 -10.11
C CYS A 95 -13.17 6.02 -10.68
N SER A 96 -14.26 5.92 -9.90
CA SER A 96 -15.60 6.39 -10.35
C SER A 96 -15.68 7.91 -10.53
N PHE A 97 -14.78 8.67 -9.88
CA PHE A 97 -14.75 10.14 -10.00
C PHE A 97 -13.89 10.65 -11.16
N SER A 98 -12.96 9.83 -11.61
CA SER A 98 -11.94 10.21 -12.58
C SER A 98 -12.42 10.02 -14.02
N HIS A 99 -12.13 10.99 -14.87
CA HIS A 99 -12.39 10.87 -16.32
C HIS A 99 -11.23 10.22 -17.08
N ASN A 100 -10.04 10.07 -16.47
CA ASN A 100 -8.85 9.56 -17.13
C ASN A 100 -8.16 8.46 -16.29
N ASN A 101 -8.90 7.39 -16.03
CA ASN A 101 -8.36 6.25 -15.30
C ASN A 101 -7.29 5.48 -16.07
N TYR A 102 -7.36 5.48 -17.41
CA TYR A 102 -6.33 4.86 -18.25
C TYR A 102 -4.96 5.49 -17.98
N GLU A 103 -4.87 6.80 -18.06
CA GLU A 103 -3.61 7.53 -17.81
C GLU A 103 -3.10 7.32 -16.37
N ARG A 104 -4.02 7.28 -15.40
CA ARG A 104 -3.69 6.99 -13.99
C ARG A 104 -3.12 5.58 -13.83
N GLY A 105 -3.76 4.56 -14.40
CA GLY A 105 -3.32 3.17 -14.35
C GLY A 105 -1.96 2.99 -15.02
N VAL A 106 -1.75 3.59 -16.21
CA VAL A 106 -0.48 3.53 -16.94
C VAL A 106 0.63 4.23 -16.16
N LYS A 107 0.40 5.45 -15.64
CA LYS A 107 1.40 6.16 -14.82
C LYS A 107 1.76 5.37 -13.57
N LEU A 108 0.77 4.79 -12.90
CA LEU A 108 1.00 3.97 -11.72
C LEU A 108 1.81 2.72 -12.05
N GLY A 109 1.50 2.07 -13.18
CA GLY A 109 2.26 0.91 -13.67
C GLY A 109 3.72 1.26 -13.98
N PHE A 110 3.99 2.43 -14.57
CA PHE A 110 5.35 2.90 -14.77
C PHE A 110 6.10 3.16 -13.45
N VAL A 111 5.44 3.75 -12.45
CA VAL A 111 6.04 3.96 -11.12
C VAL A 111 6.33 2.62 -10.46
N ALA A 112 5.40 1.67 -10.52
CA ALA A 112 5.58 0.33 -9.98
C ALA A 112 6.76 -0.40 -10.63
N LEU A 113 6.83 -0.41 -11.97
CA LEU A 113 7.94 -1.00 -12.72
C LEU A 113 9.27 -0.31 -12.39
N ALA A 114 9.30 1.01 -12.31
CA ALA A 114 10.50 1.76 -11.93
C ALA A 114 10.98 1.38 -10.52
N MET A 115 10.07 1.19 -9.56
CA MET A 115 10.42 0.70 -8.22
C MET A 115 11.05 -0.70 -8.28
N THR A 116 10.44 -1.65 -8.99
CA THR A 116 11.04 -2.99 -9.17
C THR A 116 12.45 -2.89 -9.75
N LEU A 117 12.64 -2.15 -10.84
CA LEU A 117 13.94 -2.01 -11.48
C LEU A 117 14.98 -1.34 -10.57
N LEU A 118 14.58 -0.35 -9.78
CA LEU A 118 15.47 0.31 -8.81
C LEU A 118 15.89 -0.63 -7.67
N LEU A 119 14.95 -1.45 -7.17
CA LEU A 119 15.25 -2.42 -6.11
C LEU A 119 16.13 -3.55 -6.62
N GLU A 120 15.86 -4.09 -7.80
CA GLU A 120 16.73 -5.10 -8.43
C GLU A 120 18.14 -4.56 -8.72
N PHE A 121 18.24 -3.31 -9.18
CA PHE A 121 19.53 -2.65 -9.33
C PHE A 121 20.23 -2.45 -7.99
N GLY A 122 19.48 -2.07 -6.94
CA GLY A 122 20.01 -1.94 -5.58
C GLY A 122 20.50 -3.27 -5.02
N ASP A 123 19.77 -4.36 -5.26
CA ASP A 123 20.21 -5.69 -4.87
C ASP A 123 21.47 -6.11 -5.61
N TYR A 124 21.50 -5.93 -6.93
CA TYR A 124 22.70 -6.24 -7.73
C TYR A 124 23.94 -5.43 -7.29
N ALA A 125 23.78 -4.14 -6.97
CA ALA A 125 24.89 -3.24 -6.67
C ALA A 125 25.31 -3.27 -5.18
N PHE A 126 24.36 -3.48 -4.27
CA PHE A 126 24.56 -3.30 -2.81
C PHE A 126 24.11 -4.49 -1.98
N HIS A 127 23.65 -5.59 -2.59
CA HIS A 127 23.15 -6.80 -1.91
C HIS A 127 22.07 -6.50 -0.87
N LEU A 128 21.07 -5.69 -1.26
CA LEU A 128 20.01 -5.25 -0.34
C LEU A 128 19.01 -6.36 -0.01
N ASP A 129 18.93 -7.42 -0.83
CA ASP A 129 18.00 -8.56 -0.69
C ASP A 129 16.53 -8.13 -0.52
N VAL A 130 16.12 -7.09 -1.28
CA VAL A 130 14.75 -6.54 -1.27
C VAL A 130 14.16 -6.66 -2.65
N HIS A 131 13.09 -7.45 -2.78
CA HIS A 131 12.46 -7.74 -4.06
C HIS A 131 10.98 -7.38 -4.05
N ILE A 132 10.51 -6.60 -5.03
CA ILE A 132 9.09 -6.27 -5.23
C ILE A 132 8.72 -6.49 -6.69
N TYR A 133 8.06 -7.61 -6.99
CA TYR A 133 7.60 -7.94 -8.35
C TYR A 133 6.12 -7.69 -8.57
N LEU A 134 5.30 -7.91 -7.54
CA LEU A 134 3.85 -7.73 -7.59
C LEU A 134 3.33 -7.12 -6.28
N GLY A 135 3.83 -5.93 -5.95
CA GLY A 135 3.39 -5.16 -4.79
C GLY A 135 2.06 -4.42 -5.05
N ILE A 136 1.59 -3.69 -4.04
CA ILE A 136 0.30 -2.99 -4.08
C ILE A 136 0.17 -2.03 -5.27
N LEU A 137 1.25 -1.34 -5.69
CA LEU A 137 1.20 -0.41 -6.83
C LEU A 137 0.99 -1.16 -8.15
N HIS A 138 1.63 -2.33 -8.33
CA HIS A 138 1.44 -3.18 -9.51
C HIS A 138 0.01 -3.67 -9.59
N SER A 139 -0.50 -4.23 -8.50
CA SER A 139 -1.85 -4.77 -8.42
C SER A 139 -2.92 -3.70 -8.60
N LEU A 140 -2.71 -2.50 -8.04
CA LEU A 140 -3.59 -1.35 -8.27
C LEU A 140 -3.54 -0.87 -9.72
N ALA A 141 -2.37 -0.83 -10.36
CA ALA A 141 -2.25 -0.45 -11.76
C ALA A 141 -3.03 -1.43 -12.66
N ILE A 142 -2.87 -2.74 -12.42
CA ILE A 142 -3.64 -3.79 -13.12
C ILE A 142 -5.14 -3.61 -12.87
N GLY A 143 -5.55 -3.43 -11.61
CA GLY A 143 -6.96 -3.26 -11.24
C GLY A 143 -7.58 -2.01 -11.87
N ILE A 144 -6.89 -0.86 -11.87
CA ILE A 144 -7.36 0.39 -12.49
C ILE A 144 -7.50 0.23 -14.00
N LEU A 145 -6.53 -0.40 -14.67
CA LEU A 145 -6.58 -0.63 -16.12
C LEU A 145 -7.72 -1.60 -16.48
N LEU A 146 -7.89 -2.66 -15.71
CA LEU A 146 -8.98 -3.62 -15.91
C LEU A 146 -10.35 -2.93 -15.68
N TYR A 147 -10.49 -2.15 -14.60
CA TYR A 147 -11.68 -1.35 -14.35
C TYR A 147 -11.96 -0.41 -15.53
N THR A 148 -10.95 0.29 -16.03
CA THR A 148 -11.10 1.23 -17.14
C THR A 148 -11.58 0.53 -18.41
N LEU A 149 -11.04 -0.64 -18.70
CA LEU A 149 -11.44 -1.44 -19.84
C LEU A 149 -12.91 -1.88 -19.71
N ILE A 150 -13.29 -2.39 -18.57
CA ILE A 150 -14.66 -2.89 -18.33
C ILE A 150 -15.65 -1.74 -18.30
N ASP A 151 -15.35 -0.64 -17.62
CA ASP A 151 -16.22 0.53 -17.54
C ASP A 151 -16.44 1.22 -18.89
N HIS A 152 -15.46 1.12 -19.80
CA HIS A 152 -15.60 1.63 -21.16
C HIS A 152 -16.70 0.90 -21.95
N PHE A 153 -16.79 -0.43 -21.80
CA PHE A 153 -17.78 -1.24 -22.51
C PHE A 153 -19.10 -1.37 -21.76
N PHE A 154 -19.04 -1.38 -20.43
CA PHE A 154 -20.18 -1.66 -19.54
C PHE A 154 -20.23 -0.67 -18.38
N PRO A 155 -20.56 0.61 -18.60
CA PRO A 155 -20.51 1.66 -17.57
C PRO A 155 -21.68 1.56 -16.57
N SER A 156 -21.80 0.44 -15.87
CA SER A 156 -22.88 0.15 -14.94
C SER A 156 -22.35 -0.29 -13.58
N TYR A 157 -22.86 0.31 -12.51
CA TYR A 157 -22.49 -0.10 -11.15
C TYR A 157 -22.88 -1.56 -10.84
N TRP A 158 -23.90 -2.12 -11.50
CA TRP A 158 -24.24 -3.53 -11.36
C TRP A 158 -23.17 -4.45 -11.92
N VAL A 159 -22.50 -4.05 -13.02
CA VAL A 159 -21.37 -4.79 -13.60
C VAL A 159 -20.18 -4.72 -12.65
N ASP A 160 -19.86 -3.55 -12.11
CA ASP A 160 -18.79 -3.39 -11.14
C ASP A 160 -19.04 -4.25 -9.90
N TYR A 161 -20.28 -4.19 -9.37
CA TYR A 161 -20.67 -5.03 -8.23
C TYR A 161 -20.53 -6.52 -8.52
N GLY A 162 -21.05 -6.98 -9.67
CA GLY A 162 -20.97 -8.38 -10.07
C GLY A 162 -19.52 -8.86 -10.21
N ILE A 163 -18.67 -8.06 -10.86
CA ILE A 163 -17.25 -8.36 -11.02
C ILE A 163 -16.52 -8.34 -9.67
N GLY A 164 -16.79 -7.35 -8.82
CA GLY A 164 -16.23 -7.29 -7.47
C GLY A 164 -16.56 -8.54 -6.66
N ILE A 165 -17.81 -9.01 -6.71
CA ILE A 165 -18.23 -10.25 -6.04
C ILE A 165 -17.54 -11.47 -6.63
N VAL A 166 -17.41 -11.57 -7.97
CA VAL A 166 -16.71 -12.70 -8.61
C VAL A 166 -15.25 -12.76 -8.16
N PHE A 167 -14.54 -11.62 -8.13
CA PHE A 167 -13.18 -11.58 -7.63
C PHE A 167 -13.09 -11.87 -6.14
N ALA A 168 -14.03 -11.38 -5.31
CA ALA A 168 -14.06 -11.68 -3.88
C ALA A 168 -14.27 -13.19 -3.61
N ILE A 169 -15.17 -13.84 -4.36
CA ILE A 169 -15.39 -15.29 -4.26
C ILE A 169 -14.11 -16.03 -4.71
N ALA A 170 -13.47 -15.60 -5.81
CA ALA A 170 -12.23 -16.20 -6.28
C ALA A 170 -11.10 -16.08 -5.25
N ASP A 171 -10.98 -14.91 -4.59
CA ASP A 171 -10.01 -14.67 -3.53
C ASP A 171 -10.26 -15.58 -2.31
N ILE A 172 -11.52 -15.65 -1.84
CA ILE A 172 -11.92 -16.55 -0.72
C ILE A 172 -11.63 -18.01 -1.06
N ILE A 173 -11.94 -18.44 -2.29
CA ILE A 173 -11.65 -19.81 -2.74
C ILE A 173 -10.15 -20.06 -2.72
N THR A 174 -9.36 -19.13 -3.25
CA THR A 174 -7.89 -19.26 -3.27
C THR A 174 -7.33 -19.33 -1.86
N VAL A 175 -7.74 -18.42 -0.99
CA VAL A 175 -7.35 -18.41 0.43
C VAL A 175 -7.73 -19.73 1.11
N TYR A 176 -8.97 -20.20 0.93
CA TYR A 176 -9.44 -21.45 1.54
C TYR A 176 -8.61 -22.68 1.10
N PHE A 177 -8.32 -22.80 -0.21
CA PHE A 177 -7.58 -23.97 -0.72
C PHE A 177 -6.07 -23.89 -0.48
N VAL A 178 -5.50 -22.69 -0.46
CA VAL A 178 -4.06 -22.48 -0.25
C VAL A 178 -3.72 -22.56 1.25
N TYR A 179 -4.58 -21.98 2.08
CA TYR A 179 -4.30 -21.83 3.52
C TYR A 179 -4.99 -22.86 4.41
N LYS A 180 -5.32 -24.01 3.94
CA LYS A 180 -5.97 -25.16 4.63
C LYS A 180 -5.80 -25.26 6.17
N GLY A 181 -5.83 -24.17 6.90
CA GLY A 181 -5.64 -24.15 8.34
C GLY A 181 -5.43 -22.78 8.96
N GLY A 182 -5.57 -21.71 8.21
CA GLY A 182 -5.72 -20.39 8.81
C GLY A 182 -4.46 -19.58 9.06
N ASP A 183 -3.28 -20.01 8.62
CA ASP A 183 -2.08 -19.19 8.77
C ASP A 183 -1.72 -18.49 7.46
N PHE A 184 -2.01 -17.18 7.40
CA PHE A 184 -1.57 -16.29 6.32
C PHE A 184 -0.03 -16.30 6.16
N ILE A 185 0.68 -16.62 7.22
CA ILE A 185 2.14 -16.78 7.31
C ILE A 185 2.66 -17.97 6.47
N GLY A 186 1.80 -18.94 6.15
CA GLY A 186 2.19 -20.15 5.41
C GLY A 186 2.04 -20.09 3.89
N MET A 187 1.85 -18.89 3.28
CA MET A 187 1.77 -18.79 1.83
C MET A 187 3.08 -19.25 1.17
N PRO A 188 3.04 -20.24 0.26
CA PRO A 188 4.24 -20.73 -0.38
C PRO A 188 4.90 -19.63 -1.23
N THR A 189 6.24 -19.65 -1.29
CA THR A 189 6.99 -18.79 -2.20
C THR A 189 6.94 -19.37 -3.61
N ALA A 190 6.67 -18.53 -4.60
CA ALA A 190 6.65 -18.93 -6.00
C ALA A 190 8.06 -19.16 -6.54
N ASP A 191 8.25 -20.18 -7.37
CA ASP A 191 9.49 -20.39 -8.14
C ASP A 191 9.42 -19.57 -9.44
N LEU A 192 10.04 -18.40 -9.44
CA LEU A 192 10.07 -17.51 -10.59
C LEU A 192 11.24 -17.86 -11.53
N PRO A 193 11.06 -17.70 -12.86
CA PRO A 193 9.85 -17.19 -13.55
C PRO A 193 8.77 -18.25 -13.83
N ARG A 194 8.97 -19.50 -13.41
CA ARG A 194 8.13 -20.64 -13.79
C ARG A 194 6.71 -20.55 -13.27
N GLU A 195 6.54 -20.03 -12.06
CA GLU A 195 5.28 -20.01 -11.30
C GLU A 195 4.63 -18.62 -11.20
N TRP A 196 4.97 -17.68 -12.11
CA TRP A 196 4.44 -16.32 -12.12
C TRP A 196 2.90 -16.24 -12.01
N TYR A 197 2.20 -17.21 -12.61
CA TYR A 197 0.74 -17.27 -12.58
C TYR A 197 0.19 -17.46 -11.16
N LYS A 198 0.95 -18.09 -10.27
CA LYS A 198 0.56 -18.24 -8.86
C LYS A 198 0.48 -16.91 -8.13
N LEU A 199 1.34 -15.94 -8.51
CA LEU A 199 1.29 -14.58 -7.98
C LEU A 199 0.00 -13.87 -8.42
N VAL A 200 -0.41 -14.04 -9.66
CA VAL A 200 -1.63 -13.41 -10.18
C VAL A 200 -2.88 -14.00 -9.52
N ILE A 201 -2.91 -15.32 -9.33
CA ILE A 201 -4.04 -16.03 -8.71
C ILE A 201 -4.07 -15.80 -7.18
N GLY A 202 -2.96 -15.43 -6.54
CA GLY A 202 -2.86 -15.29 -5.09
C GLY A 202 -2.58 -16.62 -4.37
N SER A 203 -2.03 -17.64 -5.07
CA SER A 203 -1.73 -18.94 -4.49
C SER A 203 -0.29 -19.13 -4.05
N ALA A 204 0.57 -18.17 -4.31
CA ALA A 204 1.93 -18.06 -3.79
C ALA A 204 2.34 -16.59 -3.75
N ARG A 205 3.32 -16.27 -2.88
CA ARG A 205 3.92 -14.94 -2.80
C ARG A 205 5.34 -14.94 -3.35
N TYR A 206 5.87 -13.77 -3.64
CA TYR A 206 7.29 -13.58 -3.91
C TYR A 206 7.69 -12.14 -3.56
N GLY A 207 8.80 -12.00 -2.85
CA GLY A 207 9.35 -10.72 -2.41
C GLY A 207 8.69 -10.17 -1.14
N ASP A 208 9.07 -8.95 -0.80
CA ASP A 208 8.78 -8.31 0.50
C ASP A 208 7.44 -7.57 0.52
N ASP A 209 6.97 -7.11 -0.63
CA ASP A 209 5.66 -6.46 -0.78
C ASP A 209 4.88 -7.23 -1.85
N TYR A 210 3.93 -8.05 -1.42
CA TYR A 210 3.11 -8.86 -2.31
C TYR A 210 1.62 -8.62 -2.10
N PHE A 211 0.93 -8.25 -3.19
CA PHE A 211 -0.52 -8.11 -3.23
C PHE A 211 -1.13 -8.80 -4.45
N SER A 212 -2.06 -9.73 -4.21
CA SER A 212 -2.76 -10.42 -5.28
C SER A 212 -3.62 -9.46 -6.12
N PRO A 213 -3.51 -9.45 -7.46
CA PRO A 213 -4.42 -8.71 -8.31
C PRO A 213 -5.89 -9.10 -8.15
N ILE A 214 -6.18 -10.37 -7.82
CA ILE A 214 -7.55 -10.85 -7.59
C ILE A 214 -8.16 -10.15 -6.38
N ASN A 215 -7.45 -10.13 -5.24
CA ASN A 215 -7.88 -9.43 -4.03
C ASN A 215 -8.04 -7.92 -4.32
N THR A 216 -7.04 -7.32 -4.96
CA THR A 216 -7.06 -5.91 -5.32
C THR A 216 -8.26 -5.56 -6.19
N CYS A 217 -8.56 -6.36 -7.22
CA CYS A 217 -9.71 -6.16 -8.08
C CYS A 217 -11.03 -6.28 -7.31
N ALA A 218 -11.16 -7.24 -6.39
CA ALA A 218 -12.35 -7.39 -5.57
C ALA A 218 -12.72 -6.07 -4.86
N PHE A 219 -11.79 -5.54 -4.08
CA PHE A 219 -12.03 -4.30 -3.32
C PHE A 219 -12.14 -3.07 -4.22
N LEU A 220 -11.34 -2.98 -5.29
CA LEU A 220 -11.40 -1.86 -6.22
C LEU A 220 -12.76 -1.77 -6.94
N PHE A 221 -13.30 -2.89 -7.45
CA PHE A 221 -14.60 -2.89 -8.12
C PHE A 221 -15.75 -2.65 -7.15
N LEU A 222 -15.70 -3.20 -5.94
CA LEU A 222 -16.69 -2.90 -4.89
C LEU A 222 -16.62 -1.41 -4.50
N GLY A 223 -15.43 -0.84 -4.39
CA GLY A 223 -15.23 0.59 -4.17
C GLY A 223 -15.81 1.44 -5.30
N ALA A 224 -15.57 1.06 -6.56
CA ALA A 224 -16.13 1.75 -7.72
C ALA A 224 -17.68 1.70 -7.72
N THR A 225 -18.27 0.58 -7.30
CA THR A 225 -19.72 0.45 -7.09
C THR A 225 -20.23 1.49 -6.10
N VAL A 226 -19.58 1.62 -4.94
CA VAL A 226 -19.93 2.62 -3.93
C VAL A 226 -19.74 4.04 -4.46
N GLY A 227 -18.66 4.28 -5.21
CA GLY A 227 -18.42 5.57 -5.85
C GLY A 227 -19.53 5.97 -6.84
N LYS A 228 -19.99 5.03 -7.67
CA LYS A 228 -21.08 5.28 -8.64
C LYS A 228 -22.48 5.39 -8.01
N THR A 229 -22.67 4.84 -6.81
CA THR A 229 -23.96 4.85 -6.11
C THR A 229 -24.04 5.93 -5.06
N LEU A 230 -23.25 5.83 -3.99
CA LEU A 230 -23.30 6.72 -2.83
C LEU A 230 -22.73 8.11 -3.16
N TYR A 231 -21.67 8.16 -3.96
CA TYR A 231 -20.97 9.40 -4.33
C TYR A 231 -21.25 9.86 -5.76
N LYS A 232 -22.42 9.53 -6.29
CA LYS A 232 -22.83 9.86 -7.68
C LYS A 232 -22.65 11.34 -8.02
N ASN A 233 -22.93 12.23 -7.07
CA ASN A 233 -22.80 13.68 -7.24
C ASN A 233 -21.39 14.20 -6.89
N LYS A 234 -20.47 13.35 -6.48
CA LYS A 234 -19.13 13.72 -5.97
C LYS A 234 -19.20 14.67 -4.77
N GLU A 235 -20.22 14.50 -3.94
CA GLU A 235 -20.43 15.27 -2.72
C GLU A 235 -20.17 14.40 -1.50
N SER A 236 -19.66 15.05 -0.43
CA SER A 236 -19.48 14.40 0.87
C SER A 236 -20.83 14.00 1.46
N VAL A 237 -20.90 12.81 2.03
CA VAL A 237 -22.07 12.35 2.81
C VAL A 237 -22.08 12.99 4.20
N LEU A 238 -20.91 13.44 4.67
CA LEU A 238 -20.77 14.11 5.96
C LEU A 238 -21.18 15.59 5.86
N PRO A 239 -21.70 16.19 6.96
CA PRO A 239 -22.07 17.61 6.97
C PRO A 239 -20.89 18.51 6.61
N ALA A 240 -21.15 19.55 5.79
CA ALA A 240 -20.16 20.52 5.30
C ALA A 240 -19.44 21.33 6.41
N GLU A 241 -19.88 21.24 7.65
CA GLU A 241 -19.38 22.01 8.80
C GLU A 241 -18.26 21.30 9.58
N MET A 242 -17.76 20.15 9.11
CA MET A 242 -16.65 19.50 9.79
C MET A 242 -15.40 20.40 9.79
N PRO A 243 -14.80 20.67 10.99
CA PRO A 243 -13.63 21.54 11.07
C PRO A 243 -12.42 20.84 10.41
N THR A 244 -12.02 21.33 9.24
CA THR A 244 -10.94 20.73 8.43
C THR A 244 -9.54 21.01 8.99
N LYS A 245 -9.38 21.93 9.92
CA LYS A 245 -8.05 22.37 10.42
C LYS A 245 -7.28 21.26 11.15
N TRP A 246 -7.95 20.48 12.00
CA TRP A 246 -7.31 19.36 12.71
C TRP A 246 -7.01 18.18 11.78
N ALA A 247 -7.80 18.01 10.73
CA ALA A 247 -7.64 16.95 9.74
C ALA A 247 -6.63 17.30 8.64
N ALA A 248 -6.14 18.54 8.59
CA ALA A 248 -5.25 19.00 7.52
C ALA A 248 -4.01 18.13 7.29
N PRO A 249 -3.28 17.64 8.31
CA PRO A 249 -2.15 16.73 8.10
C PRO A 249 -2.57 15.41 7.44
N ILE A 250 -3.69 14.82 7.91
CA ILE A 250 -4.22 13.57 7.36
C ILE A 250 -4.70 13.75 5.92
N LEU A 251 -5.41 14.83 5.63
CA LEU A 251 -5.84 15.17 4.26
C LEU A 251 -4.65 15.40 3.34
N TRP A 252 -3.56 15.98 3.86
CA TRP A 252 -2.32 16.13 3.10
C TRP A 252 -1.71 14.76 2.77
N CYS A 253 -1.68 13.81 3.72
CA CYS A 253 -1.26 12.43 3.47
C CYS A 253 -2.13 11.77 2.39
N GLY A 254 -3.45 11.92 2.45
CA GLY A 254 -4.38 11.39 1.45
C GLY A 254 -4.16 11.97 0.05
N SER A 255 -3.83 13.26 -0.03
CA SER A 255 -3.55 13.95 -1.30
C SER A 255 -2.20 13.54 -1.92
N ASN A 256 -1.23 13.13 -1.10
CA ASN A 256 0.13 12.79 -1.49
C ASN A 256 0.46 11.30 -1.25
N SER A 257 -0.57 10.44 -1.24
CA SER A 257 -0.44 9.03 -0.87
C SER A 257 0.62 8.28 -1.68
N LEU A 258 0.70 8.50 -3.00
CA LEU A 258 1.70 7.86 -3.85
C LEU A 258 3.13 8.32 -3.51
N LEU A 259 3.33 9.60 -3.26
CA LEU A 259 4.64 10.14 -2.88
C LEU A 259 5.08 9.57 -1.54
N LEU A 260 4.19 9.56 -0.55
CA LEU A 260 4.47 8.97 0.77
C LEU A 260 4.79 7.48 0.63
N TYR A 261 3.99 6.73 -0.15
CA TYR A 261 4.23 5.31 -0.37
C TYR A 261 5.60 5.03 -1.01
N VAL A 262 6.03 5.80 -2.00
CA VAL A 262 7.30 5.57 -2.69
C VAL A 262 8.51 5.93 -1.82
N PHE A 263 8.41 7.02 -1.03
CA PHE A 263 9.57 7.60 -0.37
C PHE A 263 9.69 7.29 1.13
N HIS A 264 8.69 6.64 1.78
CA HIS A 264 8.73 6.43 3.22
C HIS A 264 9.91 5.54 3.67
N MET A 265 10.16 4.41 3.01
CA MET A 265 11.26 3.52 3.38
C MET A 265 12.64 4.15 3.17
N PRO A 266 12.99 4.71 1.99
CA PRO A 266 14.22 5.47 1.82
C PRO A 266 14.37 6.59 2.84
N PHE A 267 13.29 7.29 3.19
CA PHE A 267 13.29 8.34 4.20
C PHE A 267 13.64 7.78 5.59
N PHE A 268 13.04 6.67 6.01
CA PHE A 268 13.34 6.07 7.31
C PHE A 268 14.77 5.55 7.40
N TYR A 269 15.27 4.87 6.37
CA TYR A 269 16.66 4.41 6.35
C TYR A 269 17.64 5.58 6.44
N LEU A 270 17.42 6.63 5.67
CA LEU A 270 18.25 7.83 5.74
C LEU A 270 18.17 8.50 7.12
N LEU A 271 16.97 8.63 7.68
CA LEU A 271 16.75 9.23 9.00
C LEU A 271 17.46 8.43 10.10
N LEU A 272 17.31 7.11 10.12
CA LEU A 272 17.96 6.23 11.09
C LEU A 272 19.50 6.28 10.93
N ALA A 273 19.98 6.24 9.70
CA ALA A 273 21.42 6.37 9.44
C ALA A 273 21.98 7.70 9.97
N LEU A 274 21.30 8.83 9.71
CA LEU A 274 21.72 10.15 10.20
C LEU A 274 21.68 10.26 11.73
N ILE A 275 20.67 9.67 12.40
CA ILE A 275 20.57 9.64 13.86
C ILE A 275 21.69 8.79 14.47
N LEU A 276 22.03 7.67 13.85
CA LEU A 276 23.00 6.70 14.39
C LEU A 276 24.45 7.01 14.02
N LEU A 277 24.68 7.80 12.96
CA LEU A 277 26.03 8.21 12.52
C LEU A 277 26.91 8.79 13.65
N PRO A 278 26.43 9.70 14.53
CA PRO A 278 27.25 10.24 15.62
C PRO A 278 27.70 9.19 16.64
N PHE A 279 27.05 8.03 16.67
CA PHE A 279 27.36 6.90 17.57
C PHE A 279 28.27 5.85 16.90
N GLY A 280 28.84 6.16 15.72
CA GLY A 280 29.79 5.31 15.01
C GLY A 280 29.14 4.25 14.11
N TYR A 281 27.81 4.30 13.92
CA TYR A 281 27.13 3.46 12.92
C TYR A 281 27.46 3.94 11.51
N HIS A 282 27.46 3.04 10.55
CA HIS A 282 27.70 3.34 9.13
C HIS A 282 26.74 2.53 8.25
N LEU A 283 26.57 2.95 7.01
CA LEU A 283 25.83 2.18 6.01
C LEU A 283 26.73 1.07 5.46
N ALA A 284 26.19 -0.13 5.31
CA ALA A 284 26.80 -1.19 4.53
C ALA A 284 26.63 -0.83 3.05
N LEU A 285 27.67 -0.25 2.43
CA LEU A 285 27.75 0.08 1.00
C LEU A 285 28.74 -0.82 0.31
#